data_953e77c490a31d97df1cfc9d22e83b59
#
_entry.id   953e77c490a31d97df1cfc9d22e83b59
#
_cell.length_a   1.000
_cell.length_b   1.000
_cell.length_c   1.000
_cell.angle_alpha   90.00
_cell.angle_beta   90.00
_cell.angle_gamma   90.00
#
_symmetry.space_group_name_H-M   'P 1'
#
loop_
_entity.id
_entity.type
_entity.pdbx_description
1 polymer ?
#
loop_
_entity_poly.entity_id
_entity_poly.type
_entity_poly.pdbx_seq_one_letter_code
_entity_poly.pdbx_strand_id
1 'polypeptide(L)'
;MAFAMVTTAVQLTPTIDEPVYLATAEVYTQQHSLRYNPEHPPLGKLIMAAGLAFEDVGELDPAYPGSQSALGRHLLYESGNNPFRLLLAARMPIILLTLLFGLVVLAFARDVAGPVGGLIALALYSFSPDVIAHGSLATLDVPAAGLLFTAFWLVWRGRNRPYRYLPLAGLALGAALATRASMLPAVPLLVLLAALSMWHAQRAREPQPPTASEPADNPPLEETTEEGTADAPPKETTEESTADAPPKETTVRSATTKRLLSSAAAAVGTGLIAVAVVWIVYLAVDPHLRWTTPAGLPHPGGLKGLAVDWLPFPQAYRDGLLMQFKLELRTYNGFLLGHGYKGHLWFYLPAALVIKTPLGMLALWAAGALTMIFIPRLRVAALYVLPVSAVLLLVAMTGSRSYGTRYAIFLPLFLAVAAGTVALVRIRWAQVTTALLVLFVAVSSLRTFPYYLPYSNEAFGGTADTHLNLHDSNVDWGQDLARLAQKLKTDYPGEQTWLVYKGSGVPAYYGIAAADPYTVPVDQVHGILVISDSRVALASARLRQLLTDATPIDQVGYSMTIYRR
;
A
#
# COMPACT_ATOMS: atom_id res chain seq x y z
N MET A 1 -10.95 14.24 -3.74
CA MET A 1 -9.78 13.39 -4.05
C MET A 1 -9.34 13.53 -5.52
N ALA A 2 -10.11 13.11 -6.52
CA ALA A 2 -9.69 13.15 -7.94
C ALA A 2 -9.13 14.50 -8.38
N PHE A 3 -9.85 15.59 -8.12
CA PHE A 3 -9.38 16.94 -8.42
C PHE A 3 -8.04 17.26 -7.76
N ALA A 4 -7.87 16.94 -6.48
CA ALA A 4 -6.63 17.17 -5.76
C ALA A 4 -5.46 16.37 -6.37
N MET A 5 -5.69 15.10 -6.71
CA MET A 5 -4.66 14.24 -7.32
C MET A 5 -4.24 14.73 -8.71
N VAL A 6 -5.18 15.04 -9.57
CA VAL A 6 -4.89 15.53 -10.94
C VAL A 6 -4.17 16.88 -10.88
N THR A 7 -4.63 17.82 -10.04
CA THR A 7 -3.98 19.13 -9.86
C THR A 7 -2.54 18.95 -9.34
N THR A 8 -2.33 18.06 -8.37
CA THR A 8 -0.99 17.73 -7.86
C THR A 8 -0.14 17.13 -8.97
N ALA A 9 -0.66 16.14 -9.71
CA ALA A 9 0.07 15.47 -10.78
C ALA A 9 0.50 16.42 -11.90
N VAL A 10 -0.31 17.40 -12.27
CA VAL A 10 0.01 18.39 -13.33
C VAL A 10 1.10 19.37 -12.89
N GLN A 11 1.15 19.72 -11.60
CA GLN A 11 2.08 20.74 -11.09
C GLN A 11 3.47 20.21 -10.75
N LEU A 12 3.58 18.90 -10.46
CA LEU A 12 4.85 18.31 -10.01
C LEU A 12 5.72 17.90 -11.19
N THR A 13 6.99 18.30 -11.13
CA THR A 13 8.07 17.72 -11.94
C THR A 13 8.38 16.29 -11.48
N PRO A 14 9.22 15.49 -12.19
CA PRO A 14 9.43 14.10 -11.82
C PRO A 14 10.05 13.97 -10.42
N THR A 15 9.53 13.05 -9.64
CA THR A 15 10.17 12.56 -8.43
C THR A 15 11.38 11.67 -8.79
N ILE A 16 12.22 11.34 -7.81
CA ILE A 16 13.46 10.57 -8.04
C ILE A 16 13.20 9.25 -8.76
N ASP A 17 12.13 8.53 -8.41
CA ASP A 17 11.87 7.19 -8.91
C ASP A 17 11.11 7.16 -10.25
N GLU A 18 10.29 8.15 -10.55
CA GLU A 18 9.40 8.15 -11.71
C GLU A 18 10.11 7.98 -13.06
N PRO A 19 11.23 8.67 -13.36
CA PRO A 19 11.91 8.51 -14.64
C PRO A 19 12.40 7.08 -14.87
N VAL A 20 12.84 6.40 -13.80
CA VAL A 20 13.27 4.99 -13.86
C VAL A 20 12.10 4.09 -14.24
N TYR A 21 10.93 4.30 -13.62
CA TYR A 21 9.75 3.48 -13.88
C TYR A 21 9.20 3.70 -15.28
N LEU A 22 9.14 4.96 -15.74
CA LEU A 22 8.67 5.30 -17.08
C LEU A 22 9.56 4.69 -18.16
N ALA A 23 10.88 4.89 -18.06
CA ALA A 23 11.80 4.34 -19.02
C ALA A 23 11.81 2.80 -19.02
N THR A 24 11.67 2.19 -17.84
CA THR A 24 11.56 0.73 -17.74
C THR A 24 10.24 0.24 -18.36
N ALA A 25 9.14 0.99 -18.20
CA ALA A 25 7.86 0.67 -18.82
C ALA A 25 7.97 0.65 -20.35
N GLU A 26 8.66 1.64 -20.94
CA GLU A 26 8.94 1.70 -22.38
C GLU A 26 9.87 0.55 -22.87
N VAL A 27 10.89 0.20 -22.09
CA VAL A 27 11.73 -0.96 -22.40
C VAL A 27 10.91 -2.26 -22.41
N TYR A 28 9.93 -2.40 -21.53
CA TYR A 28 9.05 -3.58 -21.51
C TYR A 28 8.19 -3.68 -22.76
N THR A 29 7.65 -2.57 -23.24
CA THR A 29 6.74 -2.53 -24.40
C THR A 29 7.51 -2.54 -25.74
N GLN A 30 8.62 -1.80 -25.86
CA GLN A 30 9.37 -1.67 -27.10
C GLN A 30 10.36 -2.82 -27.32
N GLN A 31 11.00 -3.34 -26.26
CA GLN A 31 12.14 -4.26 -26.35
C GLN A 31 11.88 -5.63 -25.76
N HIS A 32 10.75 -5.85 -25.11
CA HIS A 32 10.43 -7.10 -24.40
C HIS A 32 11.59 -7.57 -23.49
N SER A 33 12.15 -6.66 -22.68
CA SER A 33 13.36 -6.89 -21.90
C SER A 33 13.19 -6.55 -20.44
N LEU A 34 13.61 -7.47 -19.55
CA LEU A 34 13.64 -7.30 -18.09
C LEU A 34 14.91 -6.61 -17.58
N ARG A 35 15.74 -6.04 -18.48
CA ARG A 35 17.08 -5.54 -18.17
C ARG A 35 17.13 -4.46 -17.09
N TYR A 36 16.14 -3.56 -17.06
CA TYR A 36 16.13 -2.41 -16.15
C TYR A 36 15.14 -2.60 -15.00
N ASN A 37 15.47 -2.04 -13.84
CA ASN A 37 14.71 -2.04 -12.61
C ASN A 37 14.22 -3.44 -12.16
N PRO A 38 15.08 -4.46 -12.19
CA PRO A 38 14.72 -5.83 -11.83
C PRO A 38 14.42 -5.98 -10.33
N GLU A 39 14.86 -5.04 -9.48
CA GLU A 39 14.55 -4.99 -8.05
C GLU A 39 13.06 -4.81 -7.76
N HIS A 40 12.27 -4.42 -8.75
CA HIS A 40 10.81 -4.31 -8.66
C HIS A 40 10.14 -5.11 -9.77
N PRO A 41 9.15 -5.98 -9.43
CA PRO A 41 8.37 -6.74 -10.41
C PRO A 41 7.67 -5.86 -11.46
N PRO A 42 7.26 -6.41 -12.63
CA PRO A 42 6.90 -5.61 -13.79
C PRO A 42 5.52 -4.93 -13.76
N LEU A 43 4.51 -5.49 -13.05
CA LEU A 43 3.10 -5.09 -13.24
C LEU A 43 2.85 -3.60 -13.05
N GLY A 44 3.43 -3.00 -12.01
CA GLY A 44 3.23 -1.56 -11.77
C GLY A 44 3.74 -0.68 -12.93
N LYS A 45 4.84 -1.08 -13.56
CA LYS A 45 5.40 -0.40 -14.74
C LYS A 45 4.56 -0.66 -16.00
N LEU A 46 4.00 -1.85 -16.16
CA LEU A 46 3.04 -2.15 -17.22
C LEU A 46 1.73 -1.34 -17.08
N ILE A 47 1.30 -1.06 -15.86
CA ILE A 47 0.16 -0.16 -15.61
C ILE A 47 0.50 1.25 -16.09
N MET A 48 1.71 1.75 -15.82
CA MET A 48 2.17 3.05 -16.31
C MET A 48 2.30 3.05 -17.84
N ALA A 49 2.81 1.96 -18.44
CA ALA A 49 2.90 1.78 -19.89
C ALA A 49 1.53 1.91 -20.58
N ALA A 50 0.45 1.47 -19.93
CA ALA A 50 -0.90 1.64 -20.48
C ALA A 50 -1.31 3.12 -20.65
N GLY A 51 -0.78 4.02 -19.82
CA GLY A 51 -0.95 5.45 -20.02
C GLY A 51 -0.02 6.01 -21.11
N LEU A 52 1.24 5.58 -21.10
CA LEU A 52 2.24 6.00 -22.09
C LEU A 52 1.87 5.58 -23.52
N ALA A 53 1.09 4.51 -23.70
CA ALA A 53 0.60 4.06 -25.00
C ALA A 53 -0.26 5.09 -25.76
N PHE A 54 -0.71 6.16 -25.10
CA PHE A 54 -1.43 7.28 -25.69
C PHE A 54 -0.51 8.45 -26.11
N GLU A 55 0.79 8.33 -25.88
CA GLU A 55 1.79 9.33 -26.24
C GLU A 55 2.72 8.78 -27.33
N ASP A 56 3.23 9.66 -28.16
CA ASP A 56 4.26 9.33 -29.16
C ASP A 56 5.62 9.37 -28.47
N VAL A 57 6.05 8.19 -27.99
CA VAL A 57 7.33 8.04 -27.29
C VAL A 57 8.36 7.54 -28.27
N GLY A 58 9.46 8.29 -28.45
CA GLY A 58 10.56 7.90 -29.34
C GLY A 58 11.16 6.53 -28.95
N GLU A 59 11.69 5.83 -29.95
CA GLU A 59 12.34 4.54 -29.74
C GLU A 59 13.55 4.65 -28.83
N LEU A 60 13.65 3.75 -27.85
CA LEU A 60 14.80 3.63 -26.97
C LEU A 60 15.84 2.68 -27.61
N ASP A 61 17.10 3.13 -27.64
CA ASP A 61 18.20 2.28 -28.13
C ASP A 61 18.35 1.01 -27.27
N PRO A 62 18.16 -0.19 -27.83
CA PRO A 62 18.35 -1.45 -27.10
C PRO A 62 19.77 -1.63 -26.55
N ALA A 63 20.75 -0.99 -27.17
CA ALA A 63 22.16 -1.01 -26.76
C ALA A 63 22.54 0.12 -25.78
N TYR A 64 21.57 0.94 -25.32
CA TYR A 64 21.86 2.06 -24.42
C TYR A 64 22.75 1.64 -23.23
N PRO A 65 23.94 2.23 -23.07
CA PRO A 65 24.93 1.74 -22.10
C PRO A 65 24.71 2.28 -20.69
N GLY A 66 23.78 3.22 -20.51
CA GLY A 66 23.57 3.94 -19.26
C GLY A 66 22.85 3.11 -18.19
N SER A 67 22.96 3.61 -16.94
CA SER A 67 22.17 3.08 -15.83
C SER A 67 20.67 3.34 -16.03
N GLN A 68 19.83 2.67 -15.24
CA GLN A 68 18.37 2.90 -15.25
C GLN A 68 17.98 4.37 -14.99
N SER A 69 18.73 5.08 -14.12
CA SER A 69 18.50 6.49 -13.86
C SER A 69 18.93 7.37 -15.05
N ALA A 70 20.04 7.03 -15.72
CA ALA A 70 20.46 7.72 -16.93
C ALA A 70 19.47 7.51 -18.07
N LEU A 71 18.96 6.29 -18.24
CA LEU A 71 17.92 5.98 -19.25
C LEU A 71 16.62 6.78 -18.99
N GLY A 72 16.20 6.88 -17.70
CA GLY A 72 15.03 7.67 -17.34
C GLY A 72 15.20 9.17 -17.64
N ARG A 73 16.39 9.70 -17.40
CA ARG A 73 16.71 11.08 -17.76
C ARG A 73 16.76 11.27 -19.27
N HIS A 74 17.38 10.33 -20.00
CA HIS A 74 17.44 10.33 -21.46
C HIS A 74 16.04 10.34 -22.07
N LEU A 75 15.15 9.44 -21.62
CA LEU A 75 13.76 9.40 -22.08
C LEU A 75 13.04 10.74 -21.92
N LEU A 76 13.15 11.35 -20.74
CA LEU A 76 12.38 12.57 -20.44
C LEU A 76 12.94 13.84 -21.07
N TYR A 77 14.28 13.99 -21.17
CA TYR A 77 14.89 15.28 -21.46
C TYR A 77 15.81 15.31 -22.68
N GLU A 78 16.25 14.14 -23.19
CA GLU A 78 17.28 14.09 -24.23
C GLU A 78 16.76 13.42 -25.53
N SER A 79 15.58 12.80 -25.51
CA SER A 79 14.95 12.11 -26.66
C SER A 79 13.90 12.93 -27.38
N GLY A 80 13.83 14.24 -27.14
CA GLY A 80 12.84 15.11 -27.79
C GLY A 80 11.42 15.02 -27.24
N ASN A 81 11.21 14.21 -26.20
CA ASN A 81 9.91 14.02 -25.56
C ASN A 81 9.49 15.26 -24.72
N ASN A 82 8.20 15.37 -24.45
CA ASN A 82 7.68 16.33 -23.49
C ASN A 82 7.52 15.69 -22.11
N PRO A 83 8.39 16.00 -21.11
CA PRO A 83 8.37 15.38 -19.79
C PRO A 83 7.03 15.53 -19.06
N PHE A 84 6.35 16.67 -19.20
CA PHE A 84 5.07 16.90 -18.53
C PHE A 84 3.97 15.98 -19.06
N ARG A 85 3.92 15.78 -20.40
CA ARG A 85 2.95 14.89 -21.03
C ARG A 85 3.21 13.44 -20.64
N LEU A 86 4.47 12.96 -20.73
CA LEU A 86 4.82 11.58 -20.38
C LEU A 86 4.55 11.28 -18.90
N LEU A 87 4.92 12.20 -18.01
CA LEU A 87 4.63 12.05 -16.58
C LEU A 87 3.13 11.97 -16.33
N LEU A 88 2.35 12.88 -16.89
CA LEU A 88 0.90 12.88 -16.70
C LEU A 88 0.27 11.61 -17.25
N ALA A 89 0.67 11.17 -18.44
CA ALA A 89 0.20 9.95 -19.06
C ALA A 89 0.47 8.71 -18.15
N ALA A 90 1.69 8.58 -17.60
CA ALA A 90 2.03 7.51 -16.68
C ALA A 90 1.33 7.61 -15.32
N ARG A 91 1.05 8.82 -14.83
CA ARG A 91 0.35 9.08 -13.54
C ARG A 91 -1.14 8.76 -13.62
N MET A 92 -1.79 8.96 -14.77
CA MET A 92 -3.25 8.79 -14.91
C MET A 92 -3.76 7.39 -14.55
N PRO A 93 -3.16 6.28 -15.01
CA PRO A 93 -3.58 4.94 -14.59
C PRO A 93 -3.42 4.71 -13.08
N ILE A 94 -2.39 5.28 -12.46
CA ILE A 94 -2.16 5.18 -11.02
C ILE A 94 -3.22 5.97 -10.24
N ILE A 95 -3.58 7.17 -10.69
CA ILE A 95 -4.67 7.97 -10.13
C ILE A 95 -5.99 7.20 -10.22
N LEU A 96 -6.31 6.63 -11.37
CA LEU A 96 -7.52 5.84 -11.57
C LEU A 96 -7.58 4.65 -10.60
N LEU A 97 -6.50 3.88 -10.49
CA LEU A 97 -6.42 2.76 -9.54
C LEU A 97 -6.58 3.23 -8.09
N THR A 98 -5.95 4.35 -7.72
CA THR A 98 -6.08 4.91 -6.38
C THR A 98 -7.54 5.26 -6.06
N LEU A 99 -8.27 5.83 -7.01
CA LEU A 99 -9.70 6.11 -6.86
C LEU A 99 -10.53 4.81 -6.74
N LEU A 100 -10.22 3.78 -7.54
CA LEU A 100 -10.88 2.47 -7.46
C LEU A 100 -10.62 1.79 -6.11
N PHE A 101 -9.42 1.89 -5.55
CA PHE A 101 -9.14 1.38 -4.21
C PHE A 101 -9.96 2.08 -3.13
N GLY A 102 -10.29 3.36 -3.30
CA GLY A 102 -11.24 4.06 -2.43
C GLY A 102 -12.63 3.40 -2.43
N LEU A 103 -13.11 2.91 -3.59
CA LEU A 103 -14.36 2.13 -3.66
C LEU A 103 -14.24 0.77 -2.97
N VAL A 104 -13.07 0.14 -3.01
CA VAL A 104 -12.82 -1.11 -2.26
C VAL A 104 -12.80 -0.84 -0.76
N VAL A 105 -12.22 0.27 -0.30
CA VAL A 105 -12.26 0.71 1.11
C VAL A 105 -13.70 0.91 1.57
N LEU A 106 -14.51 1.64 0.79
CA LEU A 106 -15.95 1.80 1.02
C LEU A 106 -16.65 0.46 1.15
N ALA A 107 -16.42 -0.45 0.19
CA ALA A 107 -17.10 -1.74 0.12
C ALA A 107 -16.71 -2.63 1.30
N PHE A 108 -15.43 -2.70 1.66
CA PHE A 108 -14.99 -3.52 2.79
C PHE A 108 -15.52 -2.98 4.12
N ALA A 109 -15.39 -1.67 4.37
CA ALA A 109 -15.92 -1.06 5.57
C ALA A 109 -17.45 -1.18 5.67
N ARG A 110 -18.17 -1.07 4.54
CA ARG A 110 -19.61 -1.32 4.46
C ARG A 110 -19.95 -2.77 4.81
N ASP A 111 -19.19 -3.74 4.33
CA ASP A 111 -19.41 -5.16 4.64
C ASP A 111 -19.22 -5.46 6.14
N VAL A 112 -18.37 -4.69 6.83
CA VAL A 112 -18.03 -4.86 8.25
C VAL A 112 -18.93 -4.02 9.18
N ALA A 113 -19.17 -2.77 8.83
CA ALA A 113 -19.76 -1.76 9.73
C ALA A 113 -21.02 -1.07 9.15
N GLY A 114 -21.51 -1.53 8.00
CA GLY A 114 -22.68 -0.95 7.34
C GLY A 114 -22.39 0.34 6.55
N PRO A 115 -23.42 0.96 5.95
CA PRO A 115 -23.24 2.09 5.03
C PRO A 115 -22.50 3.29 5.64
N VAL A 116 -22.84 3.67 6.88
CA VAL A 116 -22.22 4.80 7.56
C VAL A 116 -20.72 4.53 7.82
N GLY A 117 -20.39 3.30 8.27
CA GLY A 117 -18.98 2.89 8.44
C GLY A 117 -18.20 2.94 7.13
N GLY A 118 -18.85 2.53 6.02
CA GLY A 118 -18.27 2.65 4.68
C GLY A 118 -17.98 4.11 4.30
N LEU A 119 -18.90 5.04 4.55
CA LEU A 119 -18.72 6.46 4.24
C LEU A 119 -17.61 7.10 5.09
N ILE A 120 -17.52 6.76 6.38
CA ILE A 120 -16.43 7.21 7.26
C ILE A 120 -15.08 6.75 6.69
N ALA A 121 -14.96 5.46 6.36
CA ALA A 121 -13.73 4.89 5.81
C ALA A 121 -13.35 5.54 4.47
N LEU A 122 -14.31 5.74 3.57
CA LEU A 122 -14.09 6.44 2.30
C LEU A 122 -13.65 7.89 2.51
N ALA A 123 -14.25 8.61 3.47
CA ALA A 123 -13.85 9.98 3.79
C ALA A 123 -12.40 10.03 4.30
N LEU A 124 -12.02 9.18 5.25
CA LEU A 124 -10.64 9.11 5.75
C LEU A 124 -9.64 8.76 4.65
N TYR A 125 -9.97 7.80 3.78
CA TYR A 125 -9.14 7.46 2.62
C TYR A 125 -9.00 8.64 1.66
N SER A 126 -10.13 9.29 1.31
CA SER A 126 -10.18 10.36 0.30
C SER A 126 -9.52 11.66 0.75
N PHE A 127 -9.44 11.90 2.05
CA PHE A 127 -8.76 13.05 2.66
C PHE A 127 -7.43 12.67 3.32
N SER A 128 -6.88 11.48 3.04
CA SER A 128 -5.54 11.14 3.48
C SER A 128 -4.49 11.87 2.64
N PRO A 129 -3.69 12.80 3.22
CA PRO A 129 -2.68 13.53 2.46
C PRO A 129 -1.63 12.60 1.83
N ASP A 130 -1.18 11.56 2.53
CA ASP A 130 -0.22 10.59 2.01
C ASP A 130 -0.77 9.78 0.83
N VAL A 131 -2.06 9.37 0.88
CA VAL A 131 -2.70 8.67 -0.24
C VAL A 131 -2.86 9.59 -1.45
N ILE A 132 -3.24 10.86 -1.24
CA ILE A 132 -3.33 11.84 -2.32
C ILE A 132 -1.95 12.09 -2.93
N ALA A 133 -0.92 12.32 -2.09
CA ALA A 133 0.44 12.58 -2.55
C ALA A 133 0.99 11.42 -3.40
N HIS A 134 1.07 10.23 -2.82
CA HIS A 134 1.68 9.07 -3.49
C HIS A 134 0.79 8.47 -4.59
N GLY A 135 -0.53 8.60 -4.49
CA GLY A 135 -1.47 8.19 -5.53
C GLY A 135 -1.48 9.12 -6.75
N SER A 136 -0.93 10.34 -6.63
CA SER A 136 -0.79 11.29 -7.75
C SER A 136 0.48 11.05 -8.58
N LEU A 137 1.36 10.17 -8.15
CA LEU A 137 2.67 9.92 -8.75
C LEU A 137 2.71 8.57 -9.47
N ALA A 138 3.53 8.46 -10.51
CA ALA A 138 3.78 7.20 -11.20
C ALA A 138 4.75 6.32 -10.37
N THR A 139 4.25 5.79 -9.24
CA THR A 139 5.00 4.94 -8.31
C THR A 139 4.30 3.62 -8.03
N LEU A 140 5.01 2.67 -7.43
CA LEU A 140 4.54 1.30 -7.20
C LEU A 140 3.83 1.10 -5.85
N ASP A 141 3.93 2.09 -4.95
CA ASP A 141 3.54 1.95 -3.55
C ASP A 141 2.03 1.78 -3.37
N VAL A 142 1.25 2.72 -3.89
CA VAL A 142 -0.22 2.69 -3.79
C VAL A 142 -0.83 1.54 -4.59
N PRO A 143 -0.42 1.25 -5.83
CA PRO A 143 -0.91 0.07 -6.56
C PRO A 143 -0.69 -1.24 -5.81
N ALA A 144 0.51 -1.49 -5.29
CA ALA A 144 0.80 -2.72 -4.56
C ALA A 144 -0.04 -2.86 -3.28
N ALA A 145 -0.13 -1.77 -2.48
CA ALA A 145 -0.93 -1.74 -1.26
C ALA A 145 -2.43 -1.91 -1.53
N GLY A 146 -2.97 -1.26 -2.56
CA GLY A 146 -4.37 -1.34 -2.94
C GLY A 146 -4.77 -2.72 -3.48
N LEU A 147 -3.92 -3.36 -4.29
CA LEU A 147 -4.12 -4.72 -4.77
C LEU A 147 -4.09 -5.73 -3.63
N LEU A 148 -3.13 -5.61 -2.70
CA LEU A 148 -3.07 -6.44 -1.50
C LEU A 148 -4.32 -6.26 -0.63
N PHE A 149 -4.71 -5.02 -0.37
CA PHE A 149 -5.93 -4.70 0.37
C PHE A 149 -7.17 -5.32 -0.28
N THR A 150 -7.27 -5.25 -1.60
CA THR A 150 -8.34 -5.88 -2.39
C THR A 150 -8.36 -7.40 -2.18
N ALA A 151 -7.18 -8.05 -2.14
CA ALA A 151 -7.10 -9.48 -1.89
C ALA A 151 -7.67 -9.85 -0.50
N PHE A 152 -7.36 -9.08 0.55
CA PHE A 152 -7.91 -9.28 1.90
C PHE A 152 -9.43 -9.06 1.96
N TRP A 153 -9.95 -8.05 1.27
CA TRP A 153 -11.41 -7.86 1.15
C TRP A 153 -12.09 -9.03 0.44
N LEU A 154 -11.50 -9.55 -0.63
CA LEU A 154 -12.04 -10.70 -1.37
C LEU A 154 -12.01 -11.97 -0.53
N VAL A 155 -10.95 -12.19 0.27
CA VAL A 155 -10.90 -13.30 1.24
C VAL A 155 -11.99 -13.14 2.31
N TRP A 156 -12.23 -11.93 2.82
CA TRP A 156 -13.38 -11.64 3.71
C TRP A 156 -14.71 -12.05 3.09
N ARG A 157 -14.95 -11.69 1.83
CA ARG A 157 -16.16 -12.09 1.08
C ARG A 157 -16.22 -13.60 0.79
N GLY A 158 -15.08 -14.24 0.71
CA GLY A 158 -14.95 -15.70 0.57
C GLY A 158 -15.65 -16.50 1.67
N ARG A 159 -15.87 -15.92 2.84
CA ARG A 159 -16.63 -16.52 3.94
C ARG A 159 -18.07 -16.88 3.56
N ASN A 160 -18.67 -16.13 2.64
CA ASN A 160 -20.04 -16.37 2.18
C ASN A 160 -20.08 -17.14 0.85
N ARG A 161 -19.15 -16.84 -0.07
CA ARG A 161 -19.11 -17.42 -1.43
C ARG A 161 -17.65 -17.76 -1.82
N PRO A 162 -17.05 -18.83 -1.22
CA PRO A 162 -15.61 -19.12 -1.36
C PRO A 162 -15.21 -19.36 -2.82
N TYR A 163 -15.94 -20.16 -3.56
CA TYR A 163 -15.62 -20.51 -4.96
C TYR A 163 -15.62 -19.32 -5.92
N ARG A 164 -16.30 -18.21 -5.57
CA ARG A 164 -16.29 -16.98 -6.35
C ARG A 164 -15.14 -16.05 -5.96
N TYR A 165 -14.94 -15.85 -4.65
CA TYR A 165 -14.08 -14.78 -4.17
C TYR A 165 -12.63 -15.22 -3.89
N LEU A 166 -12.37 -16.48 -3.51
CA LEU A 166 -11.00 -16.93 -3.26
C LEU A 166 -10.13 -16.97 -4.52
N PRO A 167 -10.61 -17.39 -5.71
CA PRO A 167 -9.84 -17.24 -6.94
C PRO A 167 -9.52 -15.77 -7.27
N LEU A 168 -10.49 -14.86 -7.10
CA LEU A 168 -10.27 -13.42 -7.30
C LEU A 168 -9.27 -12.85 -6.28
N ALA A 169 -9.28 -13.36 -5.05
CA ALA A 169 -8.28 -13.00 -4.05
C ALA A 169 -6.87 -13.45 -4.46
N GLY A 170 -6.75 -14.64 -5.05
CA GLY A 170 -5.49 -15.13 -5.63
C GLY A 170 -4.99 -14.24 -6.77
N LEU A 171 -5.89 -13.80 -7.66
CA LEU A 171 -5.54 -12.85 -8.73
C LEU A 171 -5.04 -11.51 -8.17
N ALA A 172 -5.75 -10.93 -7.19
CA ALA A 172 -5.37 -9.67 -6.57
C ALA A 172 -4.06 -9.77 -5.78
N LEU A 173 -3.85 -10.89 -5.06
CA LEU A 173 -2.58 -11.17 -4.37
C LEU A 173 -1.42 -11.29 -5.36
N GLY A 174 -1.60 -12.09 -6.43
CA GLY A 174 -0.59 -12.24 -7.48
C GLY A 174 -0.25 -10.92 -8.15
N ALA A 175 -1.24 -10.07 -8.42
CA ALA A 175 -1.04 -8.73 -8.93
C ALA A 175 -0.26 -7.83 -7.95
N ALA A 176 -0.54 -7.90 -6.64
CA ALA A 176 0.21 -7.18 -5.62
C ALA A 176 1.69 -7.62 -5.59
N LEU A 177 1.94 -8.94 -5.62
CA LEU A 177 3.28 -9.53 -5.68
C LEU A 177 4.02 -9.20 -6.97
N ALA A 178 3.31 -9.20 -8.11
CA ALA A 178 3.85 -8.81 -9.41
C ALA A 178 4.08 -7.29 -9.55
N THR A 179 3.58 -6.48 -8.60
CA THR A 179 3.86 -5.04 -8.50
C THR A 179 5.03 -4.76 -7.57
N ARG A 180 5.08 -5.41 -6.39
CA ARG A 180 6.12 -5.14 -5.39
C ARG A 180 6.36 -6.35 -4.47
N ALA A 181 7.61 -6.81 -4.40
CA ALA A 181 7.99 -7.96 -3.59
C ALA A 181 7.84 -7.72 -2.07
N SER A 182 7.81 -6.47 -1.61
CA SER A 182 7.58 -6.12 -0.19
C SER A 182 6.20 -6.55 0.33
N MET A 183 5.30 -7.04 -0.53
CA MET A 183 4.00 -7.61 -0.13
C MET A 183 4.10 -9.10 0.27
N LEU A 184 5.22 -9.78 0.05
CA LEU A 184 5.44 -11.20 0.42
C LEU A 184 5.13 -11.54 1.89
N PRO A 185 5.46 -10.69 2.89
CA PRO A 185 5.16 -10.99 4.29
C PRO A 185 3.68 -11.17 4.61
N ALA A 186 2.77 -10.63 3.78
CA ALA A 186 1.33 -10.79 3.94
C ALA A 186 0.80 -12.14 3.42
N VAL A 187 1.58 -12.87 2.61
CA VAL A 187 1.13 -14.11 1.95
C VAL A 187 0.72 -15.20 2.95
N PRO A 188 1.53 -15.55 3.98
CA PRO A 188 1.15 -16.57 4.93
C PRO A 188 -0.18 -16.27 5.63
N LEU A 189 -0.38 -15.01 6.02
CA LEU A 189 -1.61 -14.57 6.68
C LEU A 189 -2.81 -14.65 5.75
N LEU A 190 -2.67 -14.20 4.49
CA LEU A 190 -3.75 -14.24 3.51
C LEU A 190 -4.16 -15.68 3.18
N VAL A 191 -3.19 -16.58 2.99
CA VAL A 191 -3.43 -18.00 2.72
C VAL A 191 -4.14 -18.67 3.90
N LEU A 192 -3.72 -18.38 5.13
CA LEU A 192 -4.39 -18.85 6.34
C LEU A 192 -5.85 -18.35 6.40
N LEU A 193 -6.07 -17.05 6.14
CA LEU A 193 -7.41 -16.47 6.15
C LEU A 193 -8.28 -17.02 5.01
N ALA A 194 -7.72 -17.40 3.87
CA ALA A 194 -8.43 -18.07 2.79
C ALA A 194 -8.93 -19.46 3.24
N ALA A 195 -8.06 -20.23 3.93
CA ALA A 195 -8.45 -21.49 4.54
C ALA A 195 -9.58 -21.32 5.57
N LEU A 196 -9.43 -20.33 6.47
CA LEU A 196 -10.44 -20.01 7.49
C LEU A 196 -11.77 -19.55 6.86
N SER A 197 -11.71 -18.81 5.76
CA SER A 197 -12.92 -18.37 5.03
C SER A 197 -13.66 -19.54 4.41
N MET A 198 -12.96 -20.50 3.81
CA MET A 198 -13.55 -21.74 3.30
C MET A 198 -14.16 -22.58 4.42
N TRP A 199 -13.42 -22.76 5.51
CA TRP A 199 -13.91 -23.47 6.70
C TRP A 199 -15.20 -22.86 7.25
N HIS A 200 -15.26 -21.54 7.35
CA HIS A 200 -16.44 -20.81 7.82
C HIS A 200 -17.65 -21.00 6.89
N ALA A 201 -17.42 -20.89 5.57
CA ALA A 201 -18.47 -21.09 4.58
C ALA A 201 -19.09 -22.49 4.62
N GLN A 202 -18.30 -23.49 4.94
CA GLN A 202 -18.78 -24.89 5.07
C GLN A 202 -19.59 -25.10 6.35
N ARG A 203 -19.14 -24.53 7.48
CA ARG A 203 -19.90 -24.58 8.73
C ARG A 203 -21.27 -23.94 8.62
N ALA A 204 -21.37 -22.81 7.90
CA ALA A 204 -22.63 -22.12 7.70
C ALA A 204 -23.63 -22.86 6.80
N ARG A 205 -23.19 -23.90 6.08
CA ARG A 205 -24.03 -24.72 5.20
C ARG A 205 -24.56 -26.01 5.84
N GLU A 206 -24.07 -26.35 7.05
CA GLU A 206 -24.62 -27.52 7.75
C GLU A 206 -26.01 -27.23 8.25
N PRO A 207 -26.96 -28.20 8.06
CA PRO A 207 -28.24 -28.13 8.71
C PRO A 207 -28.03 -28.02 10.22
N GLN A 208 -28.59 -27.01 10.85
CA GLN A 208 -28.67 -27.01 12.31
C GLN A 208 -29.45 -28.25 12.73
N PRO A 209 -28.96 -29.03 13.74
CA PRO A 209 -29.80 -30.08 14.30
C PRO A 209 -31.13 -29.45 14.69
N PRO A 210 -32.27 -30.17 14.43
CA PRO A 210 -33.57 -29.68 14.81
C PRO A 210 -33.49 -29.28 16.28
N THR A 211 -33.80 -28.04 16.59
CA THR A 211 -34.05 -27.61 17.97
C THR A 211 -35.04 -28.57 18.51
N ALA A 212 -34.70 -29.25 19.63
CA ALA A 212 -35.64 -30.12 20.33
C ALA A 212 -36.94 -29.31 20.45
N SER A 213 -37.99 -29.80 19.76
CA SER A 213 -39.31 -29.22 19.84
C SER A 213 -39.67 -29.15 21.31
N GLU A 214 -40.12 -28.01 21.79
CA GLU A 214 -40.83 -27.90 23.07
C GLU A 214 -41.84 -29.07 23.13
N PRO A 215 -41.93 -29.73 24.31
CA PRO A 215 -42.90 -30.81 24.47
C PRO A 215 -44.26 -30.26 24.06
N ALA A 216 -44.87 -30.91 23.08
CA ALA A 216 -46.21 -30.58 22.64
C ALA A 216 -47.12 -30.57 23.88
N ASP A 217 -47.75 -29.44 24.14
CA ASP A 217 -48.83 -29.33 25.11
C ASP A 217 -49.85 -30.43 24.79
N ASN A 218 -49.94 -31.41 25.67
CA ASN A 218 -50.99 -32.41 25.59
C ASN A 218 -52.34 -31.69 25.71
N PRO A 219 -53.27 -31.89 24.77
CA PRO A 219 -54.62 -31.42 24.96
C PRO A 219 -55.27 -32.12 26.17
N PRO A 220 -56.21 -31.47 26.89
CA PRO A 220 -56.84 -32.02 28.08
C PRO A 220 -57.58 -33.33 27.73
N LEU A 221 -57.34 -34.34 28.56
CA LEU A 221 -58.12 -35.61 28.53
C LEU A 221 -59.59 -35.32 28.77
N GLU A 222 -60.45 -35.45 27.77
CA GLU A 222 -61.89 -35.63 27.96
C GLU A 222 -62.16 -37.03 28.56
N GLU A 223 -62.70 -37.05 29.76
CA GLU A 223 -63.29 -38.21 30.39
C GLU A 223 -64.50 -38.64 29.60
N THR A 224 -64.46 -39.81 28.94
CA THR A 224 -65.67 -40.55 28.56
C THR A 224 -65.59 -41.94 29.20
N THR A 225 -66.46 -42.12 30.21
CA THR A 225 -66.93 -43.37 30.70
C THR A 225 -67.67 -44.14 29.58
N GLU A 226 -67.38 -45.46 29.38
CA GLU A 226 -68.39 -46.52 29.31
C GLU A 226 -67.78 -47.91 29.11
N GLU A 227 -68.42 -48.81 29.75
CA GLU A 227 -68.29 -50.24 29.97
C GLU A 227 -68.14 -51.13 28.73
N GLY A 228 -67.53 -52.28 28.95
CA GLY A 228 -68.09 -53.49 28.30
C GLY A 228 -67.14 -54.52 27.68
N THR A 229 -66.83 -55.56 28.44
CA THR A 229 -66.74 -56.98 28.04
C THR A 229 -65.66 -57.52 27.08
N ALA A 230 -64.79 -58.38 27.67
CA ALA A 230 -64.50 -59.79 27.28
C ALA A 230 -63.58 -60.12 26.09
N ASP A 231 -62.54 -60.88 26.47
CA ASP A 231 -61.89 -62.02 25.80
C ASP A 231 -61.31 -61.90 24.37
N ALA A 232 -59.97 -61.92 24.32
CA ALA A 232 -59.18 -62.75 23.38
C ALA A 232 -57.70 -62.82 23.77
N PRO A 233 -56.96 -63.90 23.46
CA PRO A 233 -55.65 -64.21 24.05
C PRO A 233 -54.45 -63.47 23.41
N PRO A 234 -53.31 -63.47 24.06
CA PRO A 234 -52.14 -62.66 23.63
C PRO A 234 -51.43 -63.28 22.43
N LYS A 235 -51.15 -62.43 21.42
CA LYS A 235 -50.23 -62.78 20.34
C LYS A 235 -48.84 -62.39 20.77
N GLU A 236 -47.90 -63.32 20.74
CA GLU A 236 -46.45 -63.18 20.83
C GLU A 236 -46.01 -62.25 19.73
N THR A 237 -45.45 -61.13 20.11
CA THR A 237 -44.66 -60.23 19.21
C THR A 237 -43.17 -60.60 19.39
N THR A 238 -42.67 -61.21 18.34
CA THR A 238 -41.24 -61.42 18.12
C THR A 238 -40.53 -60.03 18.13
N GLU A 239 -39.62 -59.86 19.07
CA GLU A 239 -38.67 -58.74 19.07
C GLU A 239 -37.72 -58.91 17.89
N GLU A 240 -37.93 -58.12 16.84
CA GLU A 240 -36.96 -57.92 15.77
C GLU A 240 -35.83 -57.01 16.30
N SER A 241 -34.69 -57.62 16.53
CA SER A 241 -33.42 -56.97 16.90
C SER A 241 -33.11 -55.90 15.85
N THR A 242 -33.29 -54.65 16.18
CA THR A 242 -32.75 -53.50 15.40
C THR A 242 -31.21 -53.52 15.48
N ALA A 243 -30.62 -53.91 14.36
CA ALA A 243 -29.20 -53.88 14.14
C ALA A 243 -28.61 -52.48 14.45
N ASP A 244 -27.49 -52.49 15.14
CA ASP A 244 -26.62 -51.40 15.52
C ASP A 244 -26.52 -50.32 14.44
N ALA A 245 -27.04 -49.13 14.70
CA ALA A 245 -26.68 -47.94 13.95
C ALA A 245 -25.19 -47.58 14.22
N PRO A 246 -24.37 -47.37 13.19
CA PRO A 246 -22.96 -47.08 13.42
C PRO A 246 -22.79 -45.79 14.24
N PRO A 247 -21.81 -45.77 15.15
CA PRO A 247 -21.69 -44.70 16.13
C PRO A 247 -21.55 -43.33 15.45
N LYS A 248 -22.23 -42.34 15.97
CA LYS A 248 -22.23 -40.92 15.51
C LYS A 248 -20.82 -40.30 15.36
N GLU A 249 -19.78 -40.87 15.99
CA GLU A 249 -18.39 -40.44 15.92
C GLU A 249 -17.74 -40.61 14.55
N THR A 250 -18.03 -41.64 13.78
CA THR A 250 -17.45 -41.89 12.45
C THR A 250 -17.92 -40.89 11.40
N THR A 251 -19.17 -40.45 11.46
CA THR A 251 -19.73 -39.42 10.57
C THR A 251 -19.19 -38.04 10.85
N VAL A 252 -18.98 -37.69 12.13
CA VAL A 252 -18.38 -36.40 12.54
C VAL A 252 -16.91 -36.30 12.14
N ARG A 253 -16.12 -37.37 12.32
CA ARG A 253 -14.72 -37.42 11.87
C ARG A 253 -14.60 -37.28 10.36
N SER A 254 -15.43 -37.94 9.58
CA SER A 254 -15.44 -37.83 8.11
C SER A 254 -15.79 -36.40 7.63
N ALA A 255 -16.77 -35.74 8.25
CA ALA A 255 -17.16 -34.36 7.91
C ALA A 255 -16.03 -33.35 8.23
N THR A 256 -15.36 -33.50 9.38
CA THR A 256 -14.24 -32.63 9.78
C THR A 256 -13.04 -32.77 8.84
N THR A 257 -12.69 -34.02 8.45
CA THR A 257 -11.60 -34.29 7.50
C THR A 257 -11.88 -33.68 6.13
N LYS A 258 -13.11 -33.81 5.60
CA LYS A 258 -13.51 -33.19 4.33
C LYS A 258 -13.38 -31.66 4.39
N ARG A 259 -13.73 -31.02 5.50
CA ARG A 259 -13.58 -29.55 5.69
C ARG A 259 -12.12 -29.14 5.71
N LEU A 260 -11.27 -29.87 6.43
CA LEU A 260 -9.83 -29.58 6.47
C LEU A 260 -9.20 -29.67 5.08
N LEU A 261 -9.52 -30.74 4.33
CA LEU A 261 -9.00 -30.92 2.97
C LEU A 261 -9.46 -29.80 2.02
N SER A 262 -10.74 -29.43 2.06
CA SER A 262 -11.24 -28.36 1.18
C SER A 262 -10.74 -26.97 1.59
N SER A 263 -10.50 -26.71 2.88
CA SER A 263 -9.89 -25.48 3.35
C SER A 263 -8.41 -25.40 2.94
N ALA A 264 -7.67 -26.50 3.05
CA ALA A 264 -6.31 -26.59 2.55
C ALA A 264 -6.25 -26.41 1.02
N ALA A 265 -7.16 -27.06 0.27
CA ALA A 265 -7.25 -26.91 -1.18
C ALA A 265 -7.57 -25.46 -1.60
N ALA A 266 -8.43 -24.76 -0.87
CA ALA A 266 -8.73 -23.36 -1.11
C ALA A 266 -7.51 -22.45 -0.87
N ALA A 267 -6.79 -22.70 0.21
CA ALA A 267 -5.55 -21.99 0.54
C ALA A 267 -4.48 -22.19 -0.56
N VAL A 268 -4.21 -23.45 -0.91
CA VAL A 268 -3.26 -23.82 -1.98
C VAL A 268 -3.71 -23.23 -3.32
N GLY A 269 -4.99 -23.37 -3.68
CA GLY A 269 -5.53 -22.82 -4.92
C GLY A 269 -5.38 -21.32 -5.03
N THR A 270 -5.66 -20.57 -3.95
CA THR A 270 -5.43 -19.12 -3.89
C THR A 270 -3.95 -18.77 -4.10
N GLY A 271 -3.03 -19.52 -3.47
CA GLY A 271 -1.59 -19.35 -3.63
C GLY A 271 -1.12 -19.67 -5.05
N LEU A 272 -1.57 -20.77 -5.65
CA LEU A 272 -1.21 -21.16 -7.02
C LEU A 272 -1.68 -20.14 -8.06
N ILE A 273 -2.89 -19.59 -7.89
CA ILE A 273 -3.38 -18.51 -8.76
C ILE A 273 -2.47 -17.28 -8.63
N ALA A 274 -2.06 -16.91 -7.42
CA ALA A 274 -1.14 -15.79 -7.23
C ALA A 274 0.23 -16.04 -7.90
N VAL A 275 0.76 -17.25 -7.80
CA VAL A 275 1.98 -17.66 -8.50
C VAL A 275 1.79 -17.56 -10.04
N ALA A 276 0.68 -18.08 -10.56
CA ALA A 276 0.39 -18.03 -11.99
C ALA A 276 0.32 -16.58 -12.50
N VAL A 277 -0.28 -15.65 -11.75
CA VAL A 277 -0.32 -14.22 -12.12
C VAL A 277 1.08 -13.64 -12.20
N VAL A 278 1.96 -13.94 -11.25
CA VAL A 278 3.36 -13.46 -11.31
C VAL A 278 4.04 -13.98 -12.58
N TRP A 279 3.92 -15.27 -12.88
CA TRP A 279 4.48 -15.84 -14.12
C TRP A 279 3.91 -15.19 -15.38
N ILE A 280 2.59 -15.02 -15.47
CA ILE A 280 1.93 -14.37 -16.61
C ILE A 280 2.47 -12.97 -16.83
N VAL A 281 2.67 -12.18 -15.77
CA VAL A 281 3.18 -10.81 -15.86
C VAL A 281 4.63 -10.78 -16.38
N TYR A 282 5.48 -11.70 -15.95
CA TYR A 282 6.86 -11.79 -16.46
C TYR A 282 6.90 -12.27 -17.91
N LEU A 283 6.09 -13.27 -18.27
CA LEU A 283 5.95 -13.76 -19.65
C LEU A 283 5.33 -12.70 -20.58
N ALA A 284 4.48 -11.84 -20.09
CA ALA A 284 3.93 -10.71 -20.86
C ALA A 284 5.01 -9.69 -21.23
N VAL A 285 6.04 -9.51 -20.39
CA VAL A 285 7.18 -8.64 -20.71
C VAL A 285 8.15 -9.35 -21.64
N ASP A 286 8.64 -10.53 -21.27
CA ASP A 286 9.56 -11.33 -22.10
C ASP A 286 9.07 -12.79 -22.18
N PRO A 287 8.43 -13.20 -23.30
CA PRO A 287 7.93 -14.56 -23.48
C PRO A 287 9.02 -15.65 -23.41
N HIS A 288 10.27 -15.29 -23.65
CA HIS A 288 11.40 -16.21 -23.60
C HIS A 288 12.13 -16.20 -22.26
N LEU A 289 11.75 -15.29 -21.34
CA LEU A 289 12.39 -15.08 -20.03
C LEU A 289 13.93 -15.00 -20.11
N ARG A 290 14.43 -14.25 -21.09
CA ARG A 290 15.87 -14.03 -21.31
C ARG A 290 16.44 -13.20 -20.17
N TRP A 291 16.90 -13.90 -19.16
CA TRP A 291 17.44 -13.29 -17.95
C TRP A 291 18.82 -13.84 -17.63
N THR A 292 19.75 -12.95 -17.35
CA THR A 292 21.07 -13.30 -16.82
C THR A 292 21.18 -12.81 -15.40
N THR A 293 21.41 -13.71 -14.47
CA THR A 293 21.59 -13.38 -13.05
C THR A 293 22.78 -12.43 -12.88
N PRO A 294 22.57 -11.23 -12.31
CA PRO A 294 23.64 -10.28 -12.08
C PRO A 294 24.70 -10.82 -11.12
N ALA A 295 25.96 -10.51 -11.39
CA ALA A 295 27.06 -10.90 -10.52
C ALA A 295 26.98 -10.21 -9.13
N GLY A 296 27.43 -10.91 -8.08
CA GLY A 296 27.56 -10.36 -6.73
C GLY A 296 26.23 -10.11 -6.01
N LEU A 297 25.21 -10.91 -6.30
CA LEU A 297 24.00 -10.97 -5.47
C LEU A 297 24.32 -11.62 -4.11
N PRO A 298 23.71 -11.15 -3.02
CA PRO A 298 23.91 -11.78 -1.71
C PRO A 298 23.22 -13.15 -1.68
N HIS A 299 23.83 -14.10 -0.99
CA HIS A 299 23.20 -15.36 -0.64
C HIS A 299 22.86 -15.34 0.86
N PRO A 300 21.64 -14.90 1.23
CA PRO A 300 21.25 -14.87 2.63
C PRO A 300 21.24 -16.29 3.18
N GLY A 301 21.92 -16.51 4.31
CA GLY A 301 21.92 -17.79 4.99
C GLY A 301 20.61 -18.08 5.75
N GLY A 302 20.44 -19.35 6.20
CA GLY A 302 19.33 -19.78 7.03
C GLY A 302 17.96 -19.71 6.33
N LEU A 303 16.91 -19.45 7.10
CA LEU A 303 15.52 -19.45 6.61
C LEU A 303 15.25 -18.44 5.48
N LYS A 304 15.96 -17.31 5.46
CA LYS A 304 15.79 -16.31 4.41
C LYS A 304 16.29 -16.81 3.04
N GLY A 305 17.43 -17.48 3.00
CA GLY A 305 17.97 -18.09 1.77
C GLY A 305 17.05 -19.19 1.26
N LEU A 306 16.69 -20.13 2.12
CA LEU A 306 15.74 -21.19 1.78
C LEU A 306 14.43 -20.61 1.24
N ALA A 307 13.88 -19.56 1.87
CA ALA A 307 12.64 -18.95 1.42
C ALA A 307 12.77 -18.38 -0.01
N VAL A 308 13.91 -17.75 -0.37
CA VAL A 308 14.14 -17.23 -1.73
C VAL A 308 14.30 -18.36 -2.75
N ASP A 309 15.08 -19.41 -2.38
CA ASP A 309 15.35 -20.53 -3.29
C ASP A 309 14.08 -21.34 -3.61
N TRP A 310 13.16 -21.44 -2.64
CA TRP A 310 11.91 -22.18 -2.76
C TRP A 310 10.74 -21.34 -3.31
N LEU A 311 10.93 -20.02 -3.52
CA LEU A 311 9.88 -19.20 -4.13
C LEU A 311 9.56 -19.70 -5.55
N PRO A 312 8.31 -20.07 -5.84
CA PRO A 312 7.90 -20.62 -7.12
C PRO A 312 7.71 -19.51 -8.19
N PHE A 313 8.64 -18.57 -8.25
CA PHE A 313 8.61 -17.41 -9.14
C PHE A 313 9.74 -17.44 -10.15
N PRO A 314 9.63 -16.68 -11.28
CA PRO A 314 10.70 -16.56 -12.27
C PRO A 314 12.04 -16.17 -11.66
N GLN A 315 13.16 -16.60 -12.28
CA GLN A 315 14.50 -16.28 -11.79
C GLN A 315 14.71 -14.77 -11.63
N ALA A 316 14.24 -13.97 -12.59
CA ALA A 316 14.32 -12.50 -12.51
C ALA A 316 13.61 -11.92 -11.28
N TYR A 317 12.51 -12.52 -10.82
CA TYR A 317 11.83 -12.12 -9.58
C TYR A 317 12.70 -12.42 -8.34
N ARG A 318 13.25 -13.64 -8.26
CA ARG A 318 14.09 -14.06 -7.13
C ARG A 318 15.36 -13.22 -7.02
N ASP A 319 16.02 -12.97 -8.16
CA ASP A 319 17.20 -12.12 -8.24
C ASP A 319 16.88 -10.67 -7.89
N GLY A 320 15.72 -10.16 -8.32
CA GLY A 320 15.22 -8.84 -7.93
C GLY A 320 15.03 -8.71 -6.40
N LEU A 321 14.52 -9.76 -5.75
CA LEU A 321 14.40 -9.81 -4.29
C LEU A 321 15.79 -9.83 -3.62
N LEU A 322 16.76 -10.58 -4.17
CA LEU A 322 18.15 -10.58 -3.69
C LEU A 322 18.81 -9.20 -3.85
N MET A 323 18.50 -8.47 -4.93
CA MET A 323 18.94 -7.07 -5.09
C MET A 323 18.37 -6.16 -4.00
N GLN A 324 17.10 -6.32 -3.63
CA GLN A 324 16.52 -5.59 -2.50
C GLN A 324 17.27 -5.89 -1.19
N PHE A 325 17.59 -7.16 -0.92
CA PHE A 325 18.39 -7.52 0.25
C PHE A 325 19.79 -6.89 0.20
N LYS A 326 20.43 -6.83 -0.99
CA LYS A 326 21.72 -6.14 -1.17
C LYS A 326 21.63 -4.65 -0.81
N LEU A 327 20.53 -4.00 -1.18
CA LEU A 327 20.28 -2.61 -0.82
C LEU A 327 20.07 -2.45 0.70
N GLU A 328 19.35 -3.38 1.34
CA GLU A 328 19.12 -3.33 2.80
C GLU A 328 20.40 -3.59 3.63
N LEU A 329 21.45 -4.19 3.06
CA LEU A 329 22.74 -4.36 3.72
C LEU A 329 23.57 -3.07 3.76
N ARG A 330 23.20 -2.04 2.99
CA ARG A 330 23.88 -0.76 2.99
C ARG A 330 23.46 0.08 4.19
N THR A 331 24.39 0.87 4.70
CA THR A 331 24.13 1.84 5.76
C THR A 331 23.71 3.16 5.12
N TYR A 332 22.53 3.66 5.47
CA TYR A 332 21.98 4.91 4.99
C TYR A 332 21.99 5.98 6.09
N ASN A 333 22.04 7.25 5.69
CA ASN A 333 21.80 8.36 6.59
C ASN A 333 20.29 8.64 6.64
N GLY A 334 19.78 8.87 7.84
CA GLY A 334 18.40 9.26 8.10
C GLY A 334 18.32 10.55 8.89
N PHE A 335 17.12 11.12 8.95
CA PHE A 335 16.83 12.34 9.70
C PHE A 335 15.46 12.22 10.34
N LEU A 336 15.36 12.54 11.61
CA LEU A 336 14.12 12.51 12.37
C LEU A 336 14.15 13.53 13.50
N LEU A 337 13.10 14.37 13.62
CA LEU A 337 12.91 15.36 14.68
C LEU A 337 14.15 16.26 14.89
N GLY A 338 14.69 16.80 13.81
CA GLY A 338 15.83 17.70 13.85
C GLY A 338 17.21 17.01 13.95
N HIS A 339 17.26 15.69 14.06
CA HIS A 339 18.50 14.95 14.26
C HIS A 339 18.84 14.02 13.10
N GLY A 340 20.03 14.20 12.52
CA GLY A 340 20.61 13.27 11.57
C GLY A 340 21.17 12.02 12.28
N TYR A 341 20.94 10.84 11.74
CA TYR A 341 21.48 9.57 12.25
C TYR A 341 21.98 8.69 11.11
N LYS A 342 22.73 7.65 11.45
CA LYS A 342 23.28 6.71 10.49
C LYS A 342 22.83 5.27 10.81
N GLY A 343 22.36 4.57 9.81
CA GLY A 343 21.91 3.18 9.94
C GLY A 343 20.40 3.05 10.23
N HIS A 344 20.04 1.91 10.80
CA HIS A 344 18.67 1.53 11.06
C HIS A 344 18.13 2.17 12.35
N LEU A 345 16.92 2.74 12.27
CA LEU A 345 16.17 3.28 13.41
C LEU A 345 14.77 2.64 13.43
N TRP A 346 14.55 1.64 14.28
CA TRP A 346 13.34 0.83 14.28
C TRP A 346 12.05 1.63 14.47
N PHE A 347 12.06 2.73 15.23
CA PHE A 347 10.89 3.56 15.50
C PHE A 347 10.71 4.71 14.49
N TYR A 348 11.58 4.83 13.47
CA TYR A 348 11.45 5.88 12.46
C TYR A 348 10.07 5.88 11.79
N LEU A 349 9.64 4.72 11.33
CA LEU A 349 8.39 4.62 10.57
C LEU A 349 7.14 4.93 11.44
N PRO A 350 7.00 4.41 12.68
CA PRO A 350 5.97 4.85 13.60
C PRO A 350 5.98 6.35 13.88
N ALA A 351 7.15 6.94 14.12
CA ALA A 351 7.28 8.37 14.35
C ALA A 351 6.88 9.19 13.12
N ALA A 352 7.37 8.80 11.94
CA ALA A 352 6.97 9.44 10.68
C ALA A 352 5.46 9.35 10.42
N LEU A 353 4.83 8.21 10.73
CA LEU A 353 3.37 8.05 10.64
C LEU A 353 2.61 8.99 11.60
N VAL A 354 3.09 9.14 12.83
CA VAL A 354 2.49 10.08 13.80
C VAL A 354 2.61 11.52 13.30
N ILE A 355 3.72 11.88 12.66
CA ILE A 355 3.95 13.23 12.11
C ILE A 355 3.07 13.46 10.85
N LYS A 356 3.01 12.47 9.95
CA LYS A 356 2.42 12.60 8.61
C LYS A 356 0.91 12.31 8.55
N THR A 357 0.33 11.73 9.59
CA THR A 357 -1.10 11.37 9.58
C THR A 357 -1.91 12.45 10.30
N PRO A 358 -3.03 12.94 9.75
CA PRO A 358 -3.92 13.87 10.44
C PRO A 358 -4.34 13.37 11.82
N LEU A 359 -4.31 14.24 12.84
CA LEU A 359 -4.60 13.87 14.23
C LEU A 359 -5.97 13.20 14.39
N GLY A 360 -7.00 13.71 13.70
CA GLY A 360 -8.33 13.09 13.69
C GLY A 360 -8.34 11.69 13.09
N MET A 361 -7.48 11.42 12.10
CA MET A 361 -7.34 10.09 11.50
C MET A 361 -6.65 9.12 12.46
N LEU A 362 -5.59 9.53 13.14
CA LEU A 362 -4.92 8.72 14.18
C LEU A 362 -5.90 8.34 15.29
N ALA A 363 -6.69 9.32 15.77
CA ALA A 363 -7.70 9.08 16.80
C ALA A 363 -8.76 8.07 16.34
N LEU A 364 -9.26 8.19 15.11
CA LEU A 364 -10.26 7.29 14.56
C LEU A 364 -9.70 5.89 14.26
N TRP A 365 -8.43 5.77 13.83
CA TRP A 365 -7.75 4.48 13.67
C TRP A 365 -7.65 3.73 15.01
N ALA A 366 -7.21 4.43 16.05
CA ALA A 366 -7.11 3.87 17.40
C ALA A 366 -8.50 3.47 17.94
N ALA A 367 -9.49 4.36 17.87
CA ALA A 367 -10.85 4.09 18.31
C ALA A 367 -11.47 2.91 17.53
N GLY A 368 -11.26 2.83 16.23
CA GLY A 368 -11.75 1.75 15.38
C GLY A 368 -11.10 0.41 15.70
N ALA A 369 -9.78 0.38 15.89
CA ALA A 369 -9.06 -0.82 16.30
C ALA A 369 -9.56 -1.35 17.65
N LEU A 370 -9.72 -0.45 18.64
CA LEU A 370 -10.32 -0.80 19.94
C LEU A 370 -11.75 -1.32 19.79
N THR A 371 -12.57 -0.67 18.96
CA THR A 371 -13.93 -1.12 18.66
C THR A 371 -13.94 -2.54 18.09
N MET A 372 -13.04 -2.86 17.17
CA MET A 372 -12.90 -4.20 16.59
C MET A 372 -12.48 -5.26 17.61
N ILE A 373 -11.64 -4.90 18.57
CA ILE A 373 -11.15 -5.82 19.62
C ILE A 373 -12.23 -6.07 20.68
N PHE A 374 -12.89 -5.00 21.17
CA PHE A 374 -13.79 -5.11 22.31
C PHE A 374 -15.22 -5.53 21.93
N ILE A 375 -15.69 -5.25 20.72
CA ILE A 375 -17.03 -5.71 20.29
C ILE A 375 -16.94 -7.14 19.74
N PRO A 376 -17.50 -8.16 20.43
CA PRO A 376 -17.32 -9.57 20.08
C PRO A 376 -17.67 -9.93 18.63
N ARG A 377 -18.75 -9.34 18.10
CA ARG A 377 -19.19 -9.55 16.70
C ARG A 377 -18.19 -9.07 15.65
N LEU A 378 -17.28 -8.14 16.00
CA LEU A 378 -16.27 -7.58 15.10
C LEU A 378 -14.94 -8.32 15.15
N ARG A 379 -14.71 -9.18 16.16
CA ARG A 379 -13.42 -9.89 16.34
C ARG A 379 -13.02 -10.71 15.11
N VAL A 380 -14.01 -11.27 14.42
CA VAL A 380 -13.74 -11.99 13.16
C VAL A 380 -13.25 -11.02 12.08
N ALA A 381 -13.85 -9.84 11.93
CA ALA A 381 -13.39 -8.83 10.99
C ALA A 381 -12.02 -8.27 11.37
N ALA A 382 -11.75 -8.13 12.68
CA ALA A 382 -10.45 -7.72 13.19
C ALA A 382 -9.31 -8.61 12.68
N LEU A 383 -9.50 -9.93 12.55
CA LEU A 383 -8.51 -10.87 12.01
C LEU A 383 -8.09 -10.57 10.55
N TYR A 384 -8.97 -9.94 9.77
CA TYR A 384 -8.70 -9.59 8.37
C TYR A 384 -8.08 -8.19 8.19
N VAL A 385 -8.05 -7.38 9.25
CA VAL A 385 -7.61 -5.98 9.20
C VAL A 385 -6.38 -5.75 10.09
N LEU A 386 -6.47 -6.07 11.38
CA LEU A 386 -5.44 -5.66 12.35
C LEU A 386 -4.14 -6.46 12.24
N PRO A 387 -4.15 -7.82 12.13
CA PRO A 387 -2.90 -8.58 12.06
C PRO A 387 -2.09 -8.27 10.81
N VAL A 388 -2.74 -8.07 9.65
CA VAL A 388 -2.01 -7.73 8.42
C VAL A 388 -1.38 -6.34 8.54
N SER A 389 -2.10 -5.36 9.10
CA SER A 389 -1.56 -4.02 9.36
C SER A 389 -0.34 -4.09 10.26
N ALA A 390 -0.40 -4.88 11.34
CA ALA A 390 0.69 -5.06 12.30
C ALA A 390 1.90 -5.78 11.67
N VAL A 391 1.68 -6.91 10.99
CA VAL A 391 2.75 -7.71 10.37
C VAL A 391 3.51 -6.89 9.33
N LEU A 392 2.77 -6.21 8.42
CA LEU A 392 3.41 -5.39 7.39
C LEU A 392 4.16 -4.20 7.99
N LEU A 393 3.60 -3.55 9.01
CA LEU A 393 4.28 -2.44 9.71
C LEU A 393 5.56 -2.94 10.41
N LEU A 394 5.49 -4.04 11.16
CA LEU A 394 6.66 -4.61 11.83
C LEU A 394 7.76 -4.98 10.83
N VAL A 395 7.39 -5.58 9.69
CA VAL A 395 8.37 -5.89 8.63
C VAL A 395 8.93 -4.61 8.02
N ALA A 396 8.10 -3.60 7.71
CA ALA A 396 8.57 -2.33 7.17
C ALA A 396 9.52 -1.60 8.13
N MET A 397 9.30 -1.73 9.44
CA MET A 397 10.17 -1.17 10.49
C MET A 397 11.57 -1.81 10.53
N THR A 398 11.78 -2.99 9.94
CA THR A 398 13.11 -3.63 9.88
C THR A 398 13.98 -3.11 8.74
N GLY A 399 13.45 -2.30 7.83
CA GLY A 399 14.17 -1.76 6.68
C GLY A 399 15.29 -0.78 7.10
N SER A 400 16.40 -0.81 6.36
CA SER A 400 17.54 0.09 6.60
C SER A 400 17.33 1.50 6.01
N ARG A 401 16.34 1.67 5.12
CA ARG A 401 16.04 2.92 4.42
C ARG A 401 14.91 3.69 5.10
N SER A 402 15.23 4.79 5.73
CA SER A 402 14.28 5.67 6.42
C SER A 402 13.85 6.83 5.52
N TYR A 403 13.19 6.52 4.38
CA TYR A 403 12.90 7.50 3.32
C TYR A 403 11.44 7.95 3.26
N GLY A 404 10.55 7.43 4.08
CA GLY A 404 9.21 7.98 4.13
C GLY A 404 8.09 7.02 4.55
N THR A 405 6.92 7.61 4.82
CA THR A 405 5.68 6.90 5.16
C THR A 405 5.14 6.06 4.01
N ARG A 406 5.65 6.24 2.78
CA ARG A 406 5.30 5.42 1.60
C ARG A 406 5.51 3.92 1.82
N TYR A 407 6.45 3.53 2.70
CA TYR A 407 6.65 2.12 3.07
C TYR A 407 5.52 1.54 3.92
N ALA A 408 4.67 2.39 4.50
CA ALA A 408 3.49 2.01 5.28
C ALA A 408 2.17 2.49 4.64
N ILE A 409 2.16 2.80 3.34
CA ILE A 409 0.99 3.35 2.62
C ILE A 409 -0.23 2.40 2.61
N PHE A 410 -0.06 1.14 2.99
CA PHE A 410 -1.14 0.19 3.21
C PHE A 410 -1.99 0.52 4.45
N LEU A 411 -1.43 1.20 5.46
CA LEU A 411 -2.14 1.51 6.72
C LEU A 411 -3.40 2.36 6.51
N PRO A 412 -3.38 3.47 5.75
CA PRO A 412 -4.59 4.23 5.45
C PRO A 412 -5.74 3.39 4.89
N LEU A 413 -5.46 2.33 4.13
CA LEU A 413 -6.50 1.47 3.55
C LEU A 413 -7.10 0.56 4.63
N PHE A 414 -6.27 -0.19 5.35
CA PHE A 414 -6.73 -1.15 6.36
C PHE A 414 -7.34 -0.45 7.58
N LEU A 415 -6.68 0.59 8.10
CA LEU A 415 -7.13 1.27 9.30
C LEU A 415 -8.33 2.21 9.06
N ALA A 416 -8.59 2.63 7.81
CA ALA A 416 -9.85 3.27 7.46
C ALA A 416 -11.05 2.32 7.67
N VAL A 417 -10.90 1.01 7.35
CA VAL A 417 -11.93 0.01 7.62
C VAL A 417 -12.15 -0.14 9.12
N ALA A 418 -11.06 -0.19 9.90
CA ALA A 418 -11.16 -0.22 11.36
C ALA A 418 -11.89 1.02 11.89
N ALA A 419 -11.50 2.23 11.46
CA ALA A 419 -12.15 3.49 11.84
C ALA A 419 -13.65 3.52 11.50
N GLY A 420 -14.04 2.94 10.36
CA GLY A 420 -15.45 2.82 9.98
C GLY A 420 -16.30 2.08 11.02
N THR A 421 -15.72 1.18 11.83
CA THR A 421 -16.44 0.43 12.87
C THR A 421 -16.92 1.29 14.04
N VAL A 422 -16.36 2.49 14.22
CA VAL A 422 -16.83 3.46 15.23
C VAL A 422 -18.30 3.84 15.01
N ALA A 423 -18.80 3.77 13.76
CA ALA A 423 -20.20 3.96 13.42
C ALA A 423 -21.17 3.01 14.18
N LEU A 424 -20.66 1.89 14.68
CA LEU A 424 -21.45 0.90 15.44
C LEU A 424 -21.58 1.25 16.92
N VAL A 425 -20.83 2.25 17.40
CA VAL A 425 -20.94 2.78 18.76
C VAL A 425 -22.16 3.71 18.82
N ARG A 426 -23.27 3.23 19.42
CA ARG A 426 -24.57 3.92 19.44
C ARG A 426 -24.69 4.97 20.56
N ILE A 427 -23.61 5.69 20.84
CA ILE A 427 -23.57 6.75 21.85
C ILE A 427 -23.54 8.09 21.11
N ARG A 428 -24.48 8.98 21.38
CA ARG A 428 -24.63 10.26 20.64
C ARG A 428 -23.34 11.10 20.64
N TRP A 429 -22.69 11.26 21.77
CA TRP A 429 -21.45 12.03 21.83
C TRP A 429 -20.33 11.38 20.98
N ALA A 430 -20.23 10.04 20.95
CA ALA A 430 -19.24 9.35 20.11
C ALA A 430 -19.51 9.57 18.61
N GLN A 431 -20.78 9.62 18.21
CA GLN A 431 -21.15 9.91 16.82
C GLN A 431 -20.81 11.35 16.43
N VAL A 432 -21.11 12.33 17.33
CA VAL A 432 -20.73 13.74 17.12
C VAL A 432 -19.21 13.89 17.06
N THR A 433 -18.48 13.29 17.98
CA THR A 433 -17.01 13.31 17.98
C THR A 433 -16.44 12.70 16.70
N THR A 434 -16.99 11.56 16.24
CA THR A 434 -16.57 10.94 14.97
C THR A 434 -16.79 11.90 13.79
N ALA A 435 -17.93 12.56 13.70
CA ALA A 435 -18.23 13.52 12.64
C ALA A 435 -17.26 14.72 12.69
N LEU A 436 -16.99 15.25 13.88
CA LEU A 436 -16.03 16.35 14.07
C LEU A 436 -14.60 15.94 13.70
N LEU A 437 -14.17 14.73 14.06
CA LEU A 437 -12.84 14.22 13.68
C LEU A 437 -12.72 13.99 12.17
N VAL A 438 -13.75 13.47 11.50
CA VAL A 438 -13.77 13.36 10.02
C VAL A 438 -13.71 14.74 9.39
N LEU A 439 -14.49 15.71 9.89
CA LEU A 439 -14.45 17.09 9.40
C LEU A 439 -13.06 17.70 9.61
N PHE A 440 -12.45 17.50 10.78
CA PHE A 440 -11.09 17.96 11.07
C PHE A 440 -10.08 17.38 10.07
N VAL A 441 -10.15 16.07 9.78
CA VAL A 441 -9.30 15.43 8.75
C VAL A 441 -9.49 16.06 7.38
N ALA A 442 -10.74 16.33 6.99
CA ALA A 442 -11.04 16.97 5.72
C ALA A 442 -10.46 18.40 5.65
N VAL A 443 -10.63 19.19 6.70
CA VAL A 443 -10.10 20.56 6.79
C VAL A 443 -8.57 20.56 6.76
N SER A 444 -7.92 19.70 7.53
CA SER A 444 -6.46 19.56 7.57
C SER A 444 -5.91 19.21 6.19
N SER A 445 -6.53 18.23 5.50
CA SER A 445 -6.16 17.85 4.15
C SER A 445 -6.39 18.96 3.11
N LEU A 446 -7.52 19.65 3.16
CA LEU A 446 -7.85 20.72 2.21
C LEU A 446 -6.94 21.95 2.36
N ARG A 447 -6.51 22.27 3.58
CA ARG A 447 -5.55 23.36 3.82
C ARG A 447 -4.18 23.09 3.21
N THR A 448 -3.84 21.82 3.01
CA THR A 448 -2.56 21.41 2.43
C THR A 448 -2.54 21.53 0.90
N PHE A 449 -3.71 21.62 0.27
CA PHE A 449 -3.80 21.71 -1.20
C PHE A 449 -2.98 22.89 -1.76
N PRO A 450 -2.16 22.66 -2.81
CA PRO A 450 -1.88 21.41 -3.53
C PRO A 450 -0.60 20.68 -3.06
N TYR A 451 -0.08 20.96 -1.86
CA TYR A 451 1.24 20.54 -1.36
C TYR A 451 1.16 19.29 -0.48
N TYR A 452 0.59 18.18 -0.99
CA TYR A 452 0.32 16.99 -0.18
C TYR A 452 1.56 16.20 0.22
N LEU A 453 2.63 16.20 -0.60
CA LEU A 453 3.84 15.44 -0.29
C LEU A 453 4.53 15.95 0.98
N PRO A 454 4.76 17.25 1.21
CA PRO A 454 5.35 17.77 2.44
C PRO A 454 4.35 17.95 3.60
N TYR A 455 3.19 17.30 3.56
CA TYR A 455 2.24 17.39 4.67
C TYR A 455 2.84 16.91 6.00
N SER A 456 2.62 17.62 7.07
CA SER A 456 2.59 17.10 8.45
C SER A 456 1.36 17.65 9.20
N ASN A 457 1.00 17.00 10.30
CA ASN A 457 -0.15 17.44 11.06
C ASN A 457 0.17 18.65 11.95
N GLU A 458 -0.87 19.24 12.51
CA GLU A 458 -0.82 20.50 13.25
C GLU A 458 0.05 20.44 14.50
N ALA A 459 0.24 19.25 15.10
CA ALA A 459 1.09 19.07 16.28
C ALA A 459 2.59 19.20 15.94
N PHE A 460 2.95 19.09 14.66
CA PHE A 460 4.33 19.20 14.15
C PHE A 460 4.52 20.40 13.23
N GLY A 461 3.71 21.45 13.38
CA GLY A 461 3.84 22.71 12.66
C GLY A 461 3.22 22.74 11.26
N GLY A 462 2.53 21.67 10.84
CA GLY A 462 1.91 21.60 9.52
C GLY A 462 2.93 21.49 8.38
N THR A 463 2.46 21.72 7.16
CA THR A 463 3.23 21.54 5.92
C THR A 463 4.52 22.37 5.88
N ALA A 464 4.53 23.57 6.48
CA ALA A 464 5.69 24.47 6.47
C ALA A 464 6.89 23.90 7.26
N ASP A 465 6.63 23.19 8.35
CA ASP A 465 7.65 22.73 9.29
C ASP A 465 8.00 21.23 9.15
N THR A 466 7.44 20.55 8.14
CA THR A 466 7.72 19.12 7.92
C THR A 466 9.20 18.85 7.74
N HIS A 467 9.91 19.75 7.06
CA HIS A 467 11.36 19.64 6.79
C HIS A 467 12.22 19.71 8.06
N LEU A 468 11.70 20.27 9.17
CA LEU A 468 12.37 20.27 10.47
C LEU A 468 12.31 18.90 11.16
N ASN A 469 11.35 18.06 10.77
CA ASN A 469 11.09 16.78 11.41
C ASN A 469 11.47 15.57 10.55
N LEU A 470 11.31 15.68 9.23
CA LEU A 470 11.45 14.58 8.26
C LEU A 470 12.21 15.05 7.03
N HIS A 471 12.60 14.09 6.18
CA HIS A 471 13.30 14.35 4.93
C HIS A 471 12.85 13.36 3.83
N ASP A 472 13.51 13.43 2.65
CA ASP A 472 13.28 12.52 1.52
C ASP A 472 11.80 12.53 1.06
N SER A 473 11.22 11.41 0.68
CA SER A 473 9.87 11.31 0.13
C SER A 473 8.74 11.74 1.10
N ASN A 474 9.06 12.18 2.32
CA ASN A 474 8.11 12.87 3.20
C ASN A 474 7.99 14.37 2.92
N VAL A 475 8.99 14.97 2.26
CA VAL A 475 9.14 16.43 2.11
C VAL A 475 9.58 16.79 0.70
N ASP A 476 10.77 16.33 0.31
CA ASP A 476 11.47 16.68 -0.91
C ASP A 476 11.94 15.42 -1.63
N TRP A 477 11.25 15.10 -2.69
CA TRP A 477 11.57 13.99 -3.58
C TRP A 477 11.97 14.47 -4.99
N GLY A 478 12.29 15.77 -5.11
CA GLY A 478 12.71 16.43 -6.34
C GLY A 478 11.57 17.01 -7.19
N GLN A 479 10.39 17.15 -6.64
CA GLN A 479 9.14 17.41 -7.36
C GLN A 479 8.89 18.87 -7.76
N ASP A 480 9.67 19.87 -7.31
CA ASP A 480 9.28 21.28 -7.39
C ASP A 480 10.14 22.17 -8.31
N LEU A 481 10.85 21.59 -9.30
CA LEU A 481 11.68 22.40 -10.22
C LEU A 481 10.86 23.42 -11.04
N ALA A 482 9.65 23.06 -11.50
CA ALA A 482 8.82 24.01 -12.27
C ALA A 482 8.37 25.20 -11.39
N ARG A 483 8.02 24.94 -10.12
CA ARG A 483 7.70 25.98 -9.15
C ARG A 483 8.90 26.86 -8.83
N LEU A 484 10.08 26.24 -8.68
CA LEU A 484 11.33 26.98 -8.51
C LEU A 484 11.62 27.89 -9.68
N ALA A 485 11.52 27.37 -10.91
CA ALA A 485 11.76 28.17 -12.12
C ALA A 485 10.83 29.40 -12.19
N GLN A 486 9.52 29.19 -11.90
CA GLN A 486 8.56 30.29 -11.87
C GLN A 486 8.92 31.32 -10.79
N LYS A 487 9.25 30.87 -9.58
CA LYS A 487 9.58 31.73 -8.44
C LYS A 487 10.87 32.55 -8.69
N LEU A 488 11.91 31.92 -9.20
CA LEU A 488 13.15 32.64 -9.56
C LEU A 488 12.90 33.72 -10.62
N LYS A 489 12.05 33.42 -11.61
CA LYS A 489 11.71 34.37 -12.68
C LYS A 489 10.90 35.57 -12.17
N THR A 490 9.96 35.36 -11.22
CA THR A 490 9.08 36.42 -10.74
C THR A 490 9.67 37.22 -9.59
N ASP A 491 10.30 36.57 -8.62
CA ASP A 491 10.66 37.17 -7.35
C ASP A 491 12.15 37.53 -7.27
N TYR A 492 13.02 36.89 -8.09
CA TYR A 492 14.48 37.07 -8.08
C TYR A 492 15.06 37.25 -9.50
N PRO A 493 14.47 38.13 -10.35
CA PRO A 493 14.91 38.28 -11.73
C PRO A 493 16.33 38.86 -11.81
N GLY A 494 17.23 38.15 -12.54
CA GLY A 494 18.60 38.61 -12.78
C GLY A 494 19.54 38.41 -11.61
N GLU A 495 19.12 37.87 -10.47
CA GLU A 495 20.02 37.59 -9.36
C GLU A 495 20.89 36.34 -9.65
N GLN A 496 22.17 36.38 -9.23
CA GLN A 496 23.05 35.22 -9.29
C GLN A 496 22.44 34.08 -8.44
N THR A 497 22.19 32.95 -9.07
CA THR A 497 21.52 31.81 -8.43
C THR A 497 22.47 30.62 -8.34
N TRP A 498 22.49 30.00 -7.16
CA TRP A 498 23.19 28.75 -6.85
C TRP A 498 22.17 27.68 -6.44
N LEU A 499 22.39 26.44 -6.86
CA LEU A 499 21.44 25.38 -6.61
C LEU A 499 22.09 24.11 -6.08
N VAL A 500 21.60 23.63 -4.94
CA VAL A 500 21.89 22.30 -4.39
C VAL A 500 20.64 21.45 -4.44
N TYR A 501 20.42 20.79 -5.56
CA TYR A 501 19.20 20.05 -5.84
C TYR A 501 19.33 18.56 -5.53
N LYS A 502 18.24 17.96 -5.04
CA LYS A 502 18.06 16.52 -4.86
C LYS A 502 16.87 16.06 -5.70
N GLY A 503 17.12 15.45 -6.83
CA GLY A 503 16.05 14.95 -7.70
C GLY A 503 16.60 14.39 -9.00
N SER A 504 15.72 13.88 -9.84
CA SER A 504 16.02 13.35 -11.17
C SER A 504 15.68 14.32 -12.31
N GLY A 505 15.02 15.45 -12.00
CA GLY A 505 14.75 16.50 -12.96
C GLY A 505 16.02 17.23 -13.40
N VAL A 506 15.97 17.87 -14.59
CA VAL A 506 17.08 18.65 -15.16
C VAL A 506 16.75 20.15 -15.03
N PRO A 507 17.39 20.91 -14.10
CA PRO A 507 17.06 22.31 -13.86
C PRO A 507 17.08 23.17 -15.10
N ALA A 508 18.10 23.01 -15.97
CA ALA A 508 18.24 23.76 -17.22
C ALA A 508 17.04 23.57 -18.18
N TYR A 509 16.41 22.41 -18.21
CA TYR A 509 15.20 22.15 -19.01
C TYR A 509 14.03 23.06 -18.60
N TYR A 510 13.94 23.40 -17.32
CA TYR A 510 12.90 24.28 -16.77
C TYR A 510 13.28 25.76 -16.82
N GLY A 511 14.43 26.10 -17.47
CA GLY A 511 14.92 27.46 -17.58
C GLY A 511 15.62 27.99 -16.31
N ILE A 512 16.03 27.10 -15.41
CA ILE A 512 16.80 27.48 -14.21
C ILE A 512 18.27 27.58 -14.58
N ALA A 513 18.78 28.81 -14.68
CA ALA A 513 20.19 29.11 -14.88
C ALA A 513 20.87 29.28 -13.52
N ALA A 514 21.22 28.16 -12.87
CA ALA A 514 21.86 28.16 -11.58
C ALA A 514 23.23 27.45 -11.64
N ALA A 515 24.21 28.01 -10.92
CA ALA A 515 25.52 27.40 -10.78
C ALA A 515 25.59 26.41 -9.61
N ASP A 516 26.53 25.48 -9.66
CA ASP A 516 26.80 24.55 -8.57
C ASP A 516 27.75 25.22 -7.54
N PRO A 517 27.28 25.46 -6.28
CA PRO A 517 28.13 26.11 -5.27
C PRO A 517 29.29 25.24 -4.77
N TYR A 518 29.34 23.96 -5.18
CA TYR A 518 30.46 23.09 -4.85
C TYR A 518 31.67 23.24 -5.78
N THR A 519 31.49 23.93 -6.91
CA THR A 519 32.56 24.14 -7.91
C THR A 519 33.46 25.35 -7.62
N VAL A 520 33.08 26.23 -6.69
CA VAL A 520 33.79 27.46 -6.35
C VAL A 520 34.08 27.55 -4.84
N PRO A 521 35.05 28.36 -4.37
CA PRO A 521 35.25 28.65 -2.95
C PRO A 521 33.98 29.19 -2.26
N VAL A 522 33.84 28.96 -0.92
CA VAL A 522 32.63 29.37 -0.16
C VAL A 522 32.42 30.88 -0.19
N ASP A 523 33.48 31.63 -0.14
CA ASP A 523 33.50 33.10 -0.16
C ASP A 523 33.13 33.73 -1.49
N GLN A 524 33.03 32.91 -2.56
CA GLN A 524 32.57 33.36 -3.87
C GLN A 524 31.09 33.08 -4.11
N VAL A 525 30.42 32.35 -3.21
CA VAL A 525 29.00 32.06 -3.32
C VAL A 525 28.20 33.21 -2.72
N HIS A 526 27.71 34.11 -3.56
CA HIS A 526 26.89 35.26 -3.17
C HIS A 526 25.56 35.29 -3.97
N GLY A 527 24.55 35.97 -3.43
CA GLY A 527 23.23 36.10 -4.06
C GLY A 527 22.21 35.07 -3.56
N ILE A 528 21.49 34.44 -4.46
CA ILE A 528 20.44 33.48 -4.13
C ILE A 528 21.00 32.06 -4.10
N LEU A 529 20.89 31.40 -2.96
CA LEU A 529 21.26 29.99 -2.77
C LEU A 529 20.01 29.15 -2.50
N VAL A 530 19.61 28.31 -3.44
CA VAL A 530 18.47 27.39 -3.32
C VAL A 530 18.98 26.01 -2.92
N ILE A 531 18.40 25.44 -1.88
CA ILE A 531 18.77 24.12 -1.39
C ILE A 531 17.55 23.26 -1.18
N SER A 532 17.56 22.06 -1.74
CA SER A 532 16.61 20.98 -1.41
C SER A 532 16.64 20.68 0.10
N ASP A 533 15.48 20.69 0.77
CA ASP A 533 15.39 20.53 2.24
C ASP A 533 15.95 19.19 2.72
N SER A 534 15.83 18.12 1.92
CA SER A 534 16.51 16.86 2.18
C SER A 534 18.05 16.95 2.18
N ARG A 535 18.62 17.93 1.48
CA ARG A 535 20.07 18.21 1.53
C ARG A 535 20.45 18.99 2.76
N VAL A 536 19.59 19.90 3.22
CA VAL A 536 19.76 20.63 4.48
C VAL A 536 19.75 19.67 5.66
N ALA A 537 18.74 18.77 5.72
CA ALA A 537 18.58 17.77 6.77
C ALA A 537 19.83 16.88 6.96
N LEU A 538 20.53 16.57 5.87
CA LEU A 538 21.72 15.72 5.85
C LEU A 538 22.96 16.50 5.35
N ALA A 539 23.11 17.76 5.77
CA ALA A 539 24.12 18.66 5.27
C ALA A 539 25.55 18.11 5.42
N SER A 540 26.28 18.07 4.31
CA SER A 540 27.72 17.80 4.28
C SER A 540 28.50 18.91 5.00
N ALA A 541 29.77 18.68 5.34
CA ALA A 541 30.62 19.72 5.93
C ALA A 541 30.66 20.99 5.07
N ARG A 542 30.77 20.82 3.74
CA ARG A 542 30.78 21.92 2.78
C ARG A 542 29.45 22.68 2.77
N LEU A 543 28.33 21.96 2.79
CA LEU A 543 27.01 22.60 2.82
C LEU A 543 26.78 23.36 4.13
N ARG A 544 27.22 22.82 5.27
CA ARG A 544 27.18 23.55 6.55
C ARG A 544 27.94 24.86 6.51
N GLN A 545 29.14 24.88 5.88
CA GLN A 545 29.88 26.12 5.69
C GLN A 545 29.12 27.14 4.83
N LEU A 546 28.46 26.68 3.76
CA LEU A 546 27.58 27.52 2.93
C LEU A 546 26.39 28.09 3.71
N LEU A 547 25.86 27.34 4.68
CA LEU A 547 24.72 27.75 5.50
C LEU A 547 25.11 28.67 6.67
N THR A 548 26.37 28.75 7.08
CA THR A 548 26.82 29.56 8.26
C THR A 548 26.43 31.02 8.12
N ASP A 549 26.64 31.60 6.92
CA ASP A 549 26.38 33.03 6.64
C ASP A 549 25.16 33.21 5.73
N ALA A 550 24.30 32.20 5.61
CA ALA A 550 23.12 32.22 4.76
C ALA A 550 21.86 32.44 5.59
N THR A 551 21.07 33.42 5.18
CA THR A 551 19.77 33.72 5.83
C THR A 551 18.63 33.12 5.01
N PRO A 552 17.75 32.26 5.56
CA PRO A 552 16.59 31.79 4.85
C PRO A 552 15.61 32.96 4.61
N ILE A 553 15.19 33.14 3.36
CA ILE A 553 14.33 34.26 2.97
C ILE A 553 13.00 33.81 2.38
N ASP A 554 12.93 32.57 1.84
CA ASP A 554 11.71 32.08 1.19
C ASP A 554 11.73 30.54 1.04
N GLN A 555 10.60 29.97 0.61
CA GLN A 555 10.45 28.53 0.36
C GLN A 555 9.74 28.28 -0.98
N VAL A 556 10.04 27.13 -1.60
CA VAL A 556 9.40 26.64 -2.82
C VAL A 556 8.77 25.29 -2.57
N GLY A 557 7.44 25.21 -2.68
CA GLY A 557 6.70 23.95 -2.56
C GLY A 557 6.84 23.25 -1.19
N TYR A 558 7.38 23.93 -0.18
CA TYR A 558 7.76 23.36 1.12
C TYR A 558 8.77 22.20 1.01
N SER A 559 9.56 22.18 -0.07
CA SER A 559 10.56 21.16 -0.35
C SER A 559 11.95 21.72 -0.61
N MET A 560 12.03 23.03 -0.89
CA MET A 560 13.30 23.75 -1.10
C MET A 560 13.25 25.07 -0.35
N THR A 561 14.35 25.39 0.32
CA THR A 561 14.53 26.68 1.00
C THR A 561 15.46 27.58 0.17
N ILE A 562 15.06 28.85 0.03
CA ILE A 562 15.84 29.90 -0.61
C ILE A 562 16.56 30.70 0.48
N TYR A 563 17.84 30.83 0.32
CA TYR A 563 18.71 31.59 1.20
C TYR A 563 19.30 32.79 0.46
N ARG A 564 19.54 33.86 1.20
CA ARG A 564 20.38 34.98 0.77
C ARG A 564 21.76 34.86 1.42
N ARG A 565 22.78 35.01 0.60
CA ARG A 565 24.16 34.91 1.03
C ARG A 565 25.00 36.09 0.49
#